data_9f4eefd1ff5d429bf85670793c14b282
#
_entry.id   9f4eefd1ff5d429bf85670793c14b282
#
_cell.length_a   1.000
_cell.length_b   1.000
_cell.length_c   1.000
_cell.angle_alpha   90.00
_cell.angle_beta   90.00
_cell.angle_gamma   90.00
#
_symmetry.space_group_name_H-M   'P 1'
#
loop_
_entity.id
_entity.type
_entity.pdbx_description
1 polymer ?
#
loop_
_entity_poly.entity_id
_entity_poly.type
_entity_poly.pdbx_seq_one_letter_code
_entity_poly.pdbx_strand_id
1 'polypeptide(L)'
;MAQGRKRHLVAYDIRDSKRLRKVHKTMVGYGWSMQYSVFICDLDAMELIAMKTELAEIIHHAEDSIAMIDIGDPGQRGKDCFQFMGVSVPLPTSGPVIL
;
A
#
# COMPACT_ATOMS: atom_id res chain seq x y z
N MET A 1 12.33 -8.41 20.01
CA MET A 1 11.76 -9.22 18.96
C MET A 1 11.29 -8.36 17.81
N ALA A 2 11.66 -8.71 16.60
CA ALA A 2 11.25 -7.93 15.45
C ALA A 2 9.73 -8.07 15.23
N GLN A 3 9.08 -6.96 14.96
CA GLN A 3 7.70 -6.95 14.54
C GLN A 3 7.59 -7.49 13.13
N GLY A 4 6.72 -8.46 12.93
CA GLY A 4 6.42 -8.92 11.57
C GLY A 4 5.74 -7.82 10.77
N ARG A 5 5.90 -7.89 9.46
CA ARG A 5 5.18 -7.00 8.56
C ARG A 5 3.76 -7.51 8.36
N LYS A 6 2.83 -6.58 8.26
CA LYS A 6 1.45 -6.85 7.87
C LYS A 6 1.22 -6.31 6.47
N ARG A 7 0.42 -7.02 5.70
CA ARG A 7 0.08 -6.58 4.35
C ARG A 7 -1.11 -5.64 4.40
N HIS A 8 -0.92 -4.47 3.78
CA HIS A 8 -1.96 -3.45 3.70
C HIS A 8 -2.34 -3.22 2.26
N LEU A 9 -3.63 -3.11 2.02
CA LEU A 9 -4.14 -2.57 0.77
C LEU A 9 -4.33 -1.07 0.98
N VAL A 10 -3.71 -0.27 0.13
CA VAL A 10 -3.80 1.18 0.23
C VAL A 10 -4.43 1.71 -1.04
N ALA A 11 -5.62 2.30 -0.91
CA ALA A 11 -6.35 2.86 -2.03
C ALA A 11 -6.52 4.36 -1.81
N TYR A 12 -6.36 5.15 -2.87
CA TYR A 12 -6.47 6.58 -2.73
C TYR A 12 -7.28 7.21 -3.85
N ASP A 13 -7.96 8.30 -3.49
CA ASP A 13 -8.74 9.12 -4.39
C ASP A 13 -8.29 10.58 -4.15
N ILE A 14 -7.46 11.08 -5.05
CA ILE A 14 -6.81 12.38 -4.92
C ILE A 14 -7.36 13.31 -5.99
N ARG A 15 -7.88 14.46 -5.59
CA ARG A 15 -8.65 15.36 -6.45
C ARG A 15 -7.82 16.34 -7.27
N ASP A 16 -6.52 16.43 -7.01
CA ASP A 16 -5.62 17.33 -7.71
C ASP A 16 -4.49 16.55 -8.38
N SER A 17 -4.16 16.88 -9.61
CA SER A 17 -3.18 16.12 -10.37
C SER A 17 -1.75 16.23 -9.81
N LYS A 18 -1.39 17.37 -9.23
CA LYS A 18 -0.07 17.52 -8.61
C LYS A 18 0.05 16.67 -7.35
N ARG A 19 -0.99 16.73 -6.52
CA ARG A 19 -1.03 15.91 -5.30
C ARG A 19 -1.07 14.43 -5.63
N LEU A 20 -1.83 14.05 -6.68
CA LEU A 20 -1.90 12.65 -7.13
C LEU A 20 -0.51 12.12 -7.49
N ARG A 21 0.28 12.90 -8.25
CA ARG A 21 1.64 12.50 -8.62
C ARG A 21 2.53 12.34 -7.41
N LYS A 22 2.41 13.24 -6.43
CA LYS A 22 3.21 13.16 -5.19
C LYS A 22 2.83 11.95 -4.35
N VAL A 23 1.53 11.67 -4.23
CA VAL A 23 1.04 10.49 -3.52
C VAL A 23 1.55 9.23 -4.21
N HIS A 24 1.41 9.14 -5.52
CA HIS A 24 1.88 7.99 -6.28
C HIS A 24 3.38 7.75 -6.09
N LYS A 25 4.18 8.81 -6.19
CA LYS A 25 5.63 8.72 -6.00
C LYS A 25 5.98 8.22 -4.60
N THR A 26 5.27 8.71 -3.58
CA THR A 26 5.47 8.24 -2.21
C THR A 26 5.12 6.77 -2.08
N MET A 27 3.99 6.35 -2.66
CA MET A 27 3.53 4.95 -2.57
C MET A 27 4.49 3.98 -3.26
N VAL A 28 5.12 4.39 -4.36
CA VAL A 28 6.13 3.57 -5.03
C VAL A 28 7.29 3.22 -4.08
N GLY A 29 7.59 4.11 -3.15
CA GLY A 29 8.62 3.86 -2.13
C GLY A 29 8.20 2.91 -1.01
N TYR A 30 6.90 2.62 -0.88
CA TYR A 30 6.39 1.81 0.22
C TYR A 30 5.79 0.47 -0.21
N GLY A 31 5.47 0.28 -1.48
CA GLY A 31 4.82 -0.96 -1.88
C GLY A 31 4.76 -1.19 -3.39
N TRP A 32 3.87 -2.08 -3.78
CA TRP A 32 3.69 -2.50 -5.16
C TRP A 32 2.37 -1.99 -5.70
N SER A 33 2.40 -1.46 -6.91
CA SER A 33 1.19 -1.04 -7.61
C SER A 33 0.40 -2.27 -8.02
N MET A 34 -0.82 -2.39 -7.52
CA MET A 34 -1.75 -3.44 -7.95
C MET A 34 -2.68 -2.92 -9.03
N GLN A 35 -3.18 -1.71 -8.86
CA GLN A 35 -3.99 -0.98 -9.82
C GLN A 35 -3.59 0.49 -9.74
N TYR A 36 -4.14 1.32 -10.62
CA TYR A 36 -3.68 2.71 -10.75
C TYR A 36 -3.59 3.46 -9.42
N SER A 37 -4.60 3.37 -8.58
CA SER A 37 -4.65 4.04 -7.28
C SER A 37 -4.72 3.05 -6.13
N VAL A 38 -4.20 1.83 -6.33
CA VAL A 38 -4.24 0.78 -5.33
C VAL A 38 -2.87 0.13 -5.21
N PHE A 39 -2.31 0.18 -4.01
CA PHE A 39 -1.01 -0.40 -3.71
C PHE A 39 -1.14 -1.49 -2.66
N ILE A 40 -0.22 -2.44 -2.72
CA ILE A 40 -0.02 -3.45 -1.68
C ILE A 40 1.27 -3.10 -0.97
N CYS A 41 1.20 -2.91 0.34
CA CYS A 41 2.34 -2.50 1.15
C CYS A 41 2.51 -3.46 2.32
N ASP A 42 3.67 -4.12 2.38
CA ASP A 42 4.03 -4.97 3.51
C ASP A 42 4.85 -4.12 4.49
N LEU A 43 4.22 -3.73 5.59
CA LEU A 43 4.77 -2.73 6.50
C LEU A 43 4.74 -3.21 7.94
N ASP A 44 5.81 -2.90 8.69
CA ASP A 44 5.76 -2.99 10.14
C ASP A 44 5.11 -1.70 10.71
N ALA A 45 4.97 -1.64 12.03
CA ALA A 45 4.29 -0.52 12.68
C ALA A 45 4.98 0.82 12.42
N MET A 46 6.31 0.83 12.41
CA MET A 46 7.07 2.07 12.19
C MET A 46 6.98 2.54 10.74
N GLU A 47 7.05 1.59 9.80
CA GLU A 47 6.92 1.90 8.38
C GLU A 47 5.52 2.44 8.07
N LEU A 48 4.49 1.88 8.69
CA LEU A 48 3.12 2.36 8.53
C LEU A 48 2.98 3.80 9.01
N ILE A 49 3.56 4.13 10.18
CA ILE A 49 3.54 5.48 10.71
C ILE A 49 4.28 6.44 9.77
N ALA A 50 5.44 6.04 9.29
CA ALA A 50 6.23 6.86 8.35
C ALA A 50 5.45 7.15 7.08
N MET A 51 4.83 6.13 6.50
CA MET A 51 4.01 6.29 5.29
C MET A 51 2.85 7.26 5.54
N LYS A 52 2.12 7.07 6.63
CA LYS A 52 0.99 7.93 6.98
C LYS A 52 1.41 9.37 7.19
N THR A 53 2.57 9.58 7.81
CA THR A 53 3.09 10.92 8.05
C THR A 53 3.43 11.63 6.75
N GLU A 54 4.10 10.94 5.83
CA GLU A 54 4.43 11.52 4.52
C GLU A 54 3.16 11.84 3.72
N LEU A 55 2.20 10.92 3.69
CA LEU A 55 0.95 11.13 2.94
C LEU A 55 0.14 12.28 3.52
N ALA A 56 0.10 12.40 4.84
CA ALA A 56 -0.65 13.46 5.52
C ALA A 56 -0.17 14.85 5.14
N GLU A 57 1.13 15.00 4.83
CA GLU A 57 1.70 16.27 4.41
C GLU A 57 1.38 16.61 2.95
N ILE A 58 1.01 15.62 2.15
CA ILE A 58 0.75 15.83 0.72
C ILE A 58 -0.72 16.13 0.45
N ILE A 59 -1.62 15.38 1.09
CA ILE A 59 -3.05 15.41 0.74
C ILE A 59 -3.75 16.67 1.25
N HIS A 60 -4.85 16.98 0.60
CA HIS A 60 -5.81 17.99 1.06
C HIS A 60 -6.88 17.26 1.85
N HIS A 61 -6.89 17.47 3.17
CA HIS A 61 -7.70 16.67 4.08
C HIS A 61 -9.21 16.82 3.90
N ALA A 62 -9.66 17.87 3.21
CA ALA A 62 -11.07 18.08 2.92
C ALA A 62 -11.51 17.57 1.54
N GLU A 63 -10.56 17.24 0.67
CA GLU A 63 -10.87 16.85 -0.71
C GLU A 63 -10.40 15.44 -1.05
N ASP A 64 -9.30 15.00 -0.46
CA ASP A 64 -8.65 13.74 -0.81
C ASP A 64 -8.98 12.66 0.21
N SER A 65 -8.91 11.41 -0.23
CA SER A 65 -9.15 10.27 0.63
C SER A 65 -8.09 9.20 0.40
N ILE A 66 -7.60 8.61 1.48
CA ILE A 66 -6.73 7.44 1.44
C ILE A 66 -7.30 6.42 2.41
N ALA A 67 -7.55 5.21 1.91
CA ALA A 67 -8.03 4.11 2.72
C ALA A 67 -6.92 3.07 2.87
N MET A 68 -6.72 2.59 4.09
CA MET A 68 -5.73 1.57 4.38
C MET A 68 -6.43 0.39 5.04
N ILE A 69 -6.21 -0.80 4.51
CA ILE A 69 -6.87 -2.01 4.98
C ILE A 69 -5.79 -3.03 5.34
N ASP A 70 -5.74 -3.42 6.59
CA ASP A 70 -4.86 -4.48 7.05
C ASP A 70 -5.47 -5.82 6.62
N ILE A 71 -4.80 -6.53 5.73
CA ILE A 71 -5.26 -7.83 5.24
C ILE A 71 -4.43 -8.98 5.82
N GLY A 72 -3.65 -8.69 6.83
CA GLY A 72 -2.99 -9.70 7.64
C GLY A 72 -1.59 -10.08 7.19
N ASP A 73 -1.16 -11.24 7.61
CA ASP A 73 0.18 -11.74 7.34
C ASP A 73 0.37 -12.01 5.84
N PRO A 74 1.45 -11.48 5.22
CA PRO A 74 1.68 -11.70 3.78
C PRO A 74 1.83 -13.16 3.38
N GLY A 75 2.24 -14.02 4.31
CA GLY A 75 2.40 -15.44 4.05
C GLY A 75 1.13 -16.27 4.29
N GLN A 76 0.08 -15.65 4.75
CA GLN A 76 -1.17 -16.30 5.09
C GLN A 76 -2.34 -15.63 4.37
N ARG A 77 -3.22 -14.93 5.11
CA ARG A 77 -4.39 -14.28 4.52
C ARG A 77 -4.01 -13.25 3.47
N GLY A 78 -2.93 -12.51 3.68
CA GLY A 78 -2.47 -11.50 2.72
C GLY A 78 -2.05 -12.09 1.38
N LYS A 79 -1.79 -13.39 1.32
CA LYS A 79 -1.47 -14.11 0.09
C LYS A 79 -2.72 -14.62 -0.63
N ASP A 80 -3.73 -15.08 0.13
CA ASP A 80 -4.83 -15.88 -0.42
C ASP A 80 -6.15 -15.11 -0.54
N CYS A 81 -6.22 -13.88 -0.08
CA CYS A 81 -7.48 -13.14 -0.04
C CYS A 81 -7.83 -12.43 -1.36
N PHE A 82 -6.96 -12.49 -2.35
CA PHE A 82 -7.16 -11.77 -3.61
C PHE A 82 -7.89 -12.62 -4.62
N GLN A 83 -8.82 -12.00 -5.33
CA GLN A 83 -9.50 -12.58 -6.48
C GLN A 83 -9.49 -11.55 -7.59
N PHE A 84 -9.19 -11.98 -8.80
CA PHE A 84 -9.14 -11.11 -9.96
C PHE A 84 -10.12 -11.58 -11.02
N MET A 85 -10.75 -10.64 -11.67
CA MET A 85 -11.48 -10.87 -12.90
C MET A 85 -10.72 -10.16 -14.02
N GLY A 86 -10.63 -10.79 -15.17
CA GLY A 86 -9.83 -10.26 -16.27
C GLY A 86 -8.36 -10.57 -16.08
N VAL A 87 -7.52 -9.56 -16.22
CA VAL A 87 -6.07 -9.72 -16.08
C VAL A 87 -5.69 -9.87 -14.60
N SER A 88 -4.97 -10.93 -14.28
CA SER A 88 -4.41 -11.12 -12.94
C SER A 88 -3.12 -10.33 -12.79
N VAL A 89 -2.97 -9.71 -11.63
CA VAL A 89 -1.76 -8.97 -11.27
C VAL A 89 -0.90 -9.85 -10.37
N PRO A 90 0.38 -10.06 -10.70
CA PRO A 90 1.27 -10.80 -9.80
C PRO A 90 1.37 -10.10 -8.45
N LEU A 91 1.27 -10.88 -7.38
CA LEU A 91 1.40 -10.34 -6.03
C LEU A 91 2.83 -10.51 -5.55
N PRO A 92 3.32 -9.60 -4.70
CA PRO A 92 4.64 -9.76 -4.13
C PRO A 92 4.71 -11.01 -3.26
N THR A 93 5.83 -11.71 -3.31
CA THR A 93 6.06 -12.88 -2.47
C THR A 93 6.28 -12.44 -1.01
N SER A 94 5.87 -13.29 -0.08
CA SER A 94 6.14 -13.08 1.34
C SER A 94 7.50 -13.68 1.71
N GLY A 95 8.08 -13.14 2.78
CA GLY A 95 9.34 -13.63 3.31
C GLY A 95 10.55 -13.00 2.63
N PRO A 96 11.77 -13.43 3.03
CA PRO A 96 12.99 -12.83 2.50
C PRO A 96 13.14 -13.14 1.01
N VAL A 97 13.62 -12.15 0.28
CA VAL A 97 13.97 -12.31 -1.12
C VAL A 97 15.36 -12.90 -1.19
N ILE A 98 15.49 -14.05 -1.83
CA ILE A 98 16.80 -14.69 -2.07
C ILE A 98 17.18 -14.37 -3.50
N LEU A 99 18.22 -13.59 -3.62
CA LEU A 99 18.74 -13.21 -4.94
C LEU A 99 19.87 -14.13 -5.37
#